data_058e4b3e7f96cd2bf407efe76fb9ca46
#
_entry.id   058e4b3e7f96cd2bf407efe76fb9ca46
#
_cell.length_a   1.000
_cell.length_b   1.000
_cell.length_c   1.000
_cell.angle_alpha   90.00
_cell.angle_beta   90.00
_cell.angle_gamma   90.00
#
_symmetry.space_group_name_H-M   'P 1'
#
loop_
_entity.id
_entity.type
_entity.pdbx_description
1 polymer ?
#
loop_
_entity_poly.entity_id
_entity_poly.type
_entity_poly.pdbx_seq_one_letter_code
_entity_poly.pdbx_strand_id
1 'polypeptide(L)'
;MKTIFYVIIFASSLIANIRDNAEKYINSAYGKDVQVHFIKWLPNEERKIYLEKKSRLRFMFDHIYVWEITRSDTLIGIAILDNVLGKSLPITFLSCFNSDGKLIRAHIVKYREDYGYEVGNKRWLNQFIGFGINSDFTIGKNIDGISGATISVNSVARGINRSAIIVEYLLTKKDAGSY
;
A
#
# COMPACT_ATOMS: atom_id res chain seq x y z
N MET A 1 -8.67 34.32 -12.45
CA MET A 1 -7.57 33.49 -12.94
C MET A 1 -6.44 33.21 -11.92
N LYS A 2 -6.37 33.90 -10.78
CA LYS A 2 -5.32 33.69 -9.73
C LYS A 2 -5.61 32.53 -8.74
N THR A 3 -6.87 32.17 -8.55
CA THR A 3 -7.29 31.17 -7.53
C THR A 3 -6.97 29.72 -7.94
N ILE A 4 -6.96 29.39 -9.23
CA ILE A 4 -6.68 28.06 -9.75
C ILE A 4 -5.20 27.69 -9.61
N PHE A 5 -4.30 28.65 -9.68
CA PHE A 5 -2.86 28.43 -9.57
C PHE A 5 -2.43 28.03 -8.14
N TYR A 6 -3.08 28.58 -7.11
CA TYR A 6 -2.82 28.24 -5.71
C TYR A 6 -3.27 26.84 -5.33
N VAL A 7 -4.39 26.36 -5.88
CA VAL A 7 -4.91 25.02 -5.62
C VAL A 7 -3.99 23.95 -6.23
N ILE A 8 -3.44 24.18 -7.40
CA ILE A 8 -2.51 23.23 -8.06
C ILE A 8 -1.17 23.15 -7.30
N ILE A 9 -0.63 24.28 -6.83
CA ILE A 9 0.61 24.30 -6.03
C ILE A 9 0.42 23.60 -4.69
N PHE A 10 -0.73 23.77 -4.03
CA PHE A 10 -1.01 23.15 -2.73
C PHE A 10 -1.21 21.63 -2.86
N ALA A 11 -1.85 21.15 -3.92
CA ALA A 11 -2.02 19.74 -4.19
C ALA A 11 -0.69 19.04 -4.52
N SER A 12 0.20 19.67 -5.28
CA SER A 12 1.51 19.11 -5.61
C SER A 12 2.43 19.00 -4.38
N SER A 13 2.41 19.98 -3.48
CA SER A 13 3.19 19.94 -2.24
C SER A 13 2.71 18.86 -1.26
N LEU A 14 1.40 18.61 -1.20
CA LEU A 14 0.82 17.57 -0.32
C LEU A 14 1.15 16.15 -0.83
N ILE A 15 1.13 15.94 -2.14
CA ILE A 15 1.51 14.66 -2.76
C ILE A 15 3.01 14.39 -2.60
N ALA A 16 3.86 15.40 -2.78
CA ALA A 16 5.29 15.30 -2.52
C ALA A 16 5.56 14.86 -1.06
N ASN A 17 4.89 15.47 -0.08
CA ASN A 17 5.05 15.13 1.33
C ASN A 17 4.64 13.67 1.65
N ILE A 18 3.58 13.15 1.05
CA ILE A 18 3.14 11.76 1.25
C ILE A 18 4.15 10.78 0.64
N ARG A 19 4.70 11.08 -0.55
CA ARG A 19 5.73 10.29 -1.20
C ARG A 19 7.03 10.28 -0.41
N ASP A 20 7.50 11.44 0.04
CA ASP A 20 8.72 11.57 0.84
C ASP A 20 8.61 10.79 2.16
N ASN A 21 7.43 10.79 2.79
CA ASN A 21 7.17 9.99 3.98
C ASN A 21 7.18 8.48 3.65
N ALA A 22 6.62 8.06 2.51
CA ALA A 22 6.65 6.67 2.09
C ALA A 22 8.10 6.20 1.88
N GLU A 23 8.96 6.99 1.22
CA GLU A 23 10.37 6.67 0.99
C GLU A 23 11.18 6.52 2.30
N LYS A 24 10.88 7.31 3.33
CA LYS A 24 11.46 7.10 4.67
C LYS A 24 11.10 5.74 5.27
N TYR A 25 9.84 5.31 5.11
CA TYR A 25 9.40 4.00 5.59
C TYR A 25 10.01 2.86 4.76
N ILE A 26 10.17 3.04 3.45
CA ILE A 26 10.87 2.09 2.56
C ILE A 26 12.31 1.90 3.02
N ASN A 27 13.05 2.98 3.23
CA ASN A 27 14.42 2.93 3.75
C ASN A 27 14.50 2.26 5.13
N SER A 28 13.49 2.43 5.98
CA SER A 28 13.40 1.75 7.26
C SER A 28 13.10 0.25 7.13
N ALA A 29 12.43 -0.17 6.06
CA ALA A 29 12.06 -1.58 5.83
C ALA A 29 13.19 -2.37 5.16
N TYR A 30 13.91 -1.77 4.19
CA TYR A 30 14.88 -2.48 3.35
C TYR A 30 16.34 -2.11 3.63
N GLY A 31 16.58 -1.08 4.47
CA GLY A 31 17.92 -0.52 4.70
C GLY A 31 18.19 0.71 3.82
N LYS A 32 19.33 1.37 4.05
CA LYS A 32 19.70 2.60 3.32
C LYS A 32 20.53 2.33 2.07
N ASP A 33 21.05 1.13 1.91
CA ASP A 33 21.93 0.65 0.84
C ASP A 33 21.14 0.05 -0.33
N VAL A 34 19.97 0.62 -0.62
CA VAL A 34 19.06 0.17 -1.69
C VAL A 34 18.86 1.26 -2.73
N GLN A 35 18.63 0.86 -3.96
CA GLN A 35 18.13 1.71 -5.02
C GLN A 35 16.60 1.57 -5.05
N VAL A 36 15.92 2.70 -5.25
CA VAL A 36 14.46 2.78 -5.19
C VAL A 36 13.95 3.37 -6.51
N HIS A 37 13.25 2.57 -7.29
CA HIS A 37 12.65 2.99 -8.55
C HIS A 37 11.15 3.21 -8.38
N PHE A 38 10.69 4.44 -8.58
CA PHE A 38 9.29 4.85 -8.44
C PHE A 38 8.51 4.66 -9.72
N ILE A 39 7.33 4.07 -9.62
CA ILE A 39 6.39 3.82 -10.72
C ILE A 39 4.99 4.31 -10.32
N LYS A 40 4.39 5.18 -11.13
CA LYS A 40 2.95 5.45 -11.06
C LYS A 40 2.24 4.39 -11.91
N TRP A 41 1.77 3.32 -11.25
CA TRP A 41 1.15 2.19 -11.93
C TRP A 41 -0.34 2.45 -12.18
N LEU A 42 -0.76 2.38 -13.46
CA LEU A 42 -2.14 2.53 -13.90
C LEU A 42 -2.64 1.15 -14.41
N PRO A 43 -3.41 0.41 -13.61
CA PRO A 43 -4.03 -0.82 -14.10
C PRO A 43 -5.03 -0.51 -15.22
N ASN A 44 -5.03 -1.32 -16.29
CA ASN A 44 -6.11 -1.24 -17.28
C ASN A 44 -7.45 -1.68 -16.65
N GLU A 45 -8.59 -1.39 -17.31
CA GLU A 45 -9.92 -1.65 -16.77
C GLU A 45 -10.14 -3.12 -16.41
N GLU A 46 -9.69 -4.05 -17.24
CA GLU A 46 -9.81 -5.49 -16.97
C GLU A 46 -9.09 -5.87 -15.66
N ARG A 47 -7.85 -5.38 -15.49
CA ARG A 47 -7.04 -5.61 -14.30
C ARG A 47 -7.67 -4.96 -13.07
N LYS A 48 -8.18 -3.76 -13.21
CA LYS A 48 -8.86 -3.05 -12.14
C LYS A 48 -10.08 -3.82 -11.63
N ILE A 49 -10.95 -4.26 -12.54
CA ILE A 49 -12.13 -5.09 -12.22
C ILE A 49 -11.72 -6.38 -11.50
N TYR A 50 -10.68 -7.08 -12.02
CA TYR A 50 -10.15 -8.29 -11.38
C TYR A 50 -9.68 -8.04 -9.94
N LEU A 51 -8.88 -6.97 -9.73
CA LEU A 51 -8.34 -6.60 -8.42
C LEU A 51 -9.44 -6.21 -7.44
N GLU A 52 -10.43 -5.42 -7.87
CA GLU A 52 -11.58 -5.02 -7.05
C GLU A 52 -12.41 -6.23 -6.61
N LYS A 53 -12.68 -7.14 -7.54
CA LYS A 53 -13.42 -8.37 -7.26
C LYS A 53 -12.66 -9.27 -6.26
N LYS A 54 -11.37 -9.47 -6.47
CA LYS A 54 -10.56 -10.38 -5.65
C LYS A 54 -10.28 -9.82 -4.25
N SER A 55 -10.02 -8.51 -4.14
CA SER A 55 -9.78 -7.84 -2.85
C SER A 55 -11.06 -7.42 -2.12
N ARG A 56 -12.21 -7.43 -2.81
CA ARG A 56 -13.49 -6.86 -2.35
C ARG A 56 -13.38 -5.39 -1.94
N LEU A 57 -12.53 -4.65 -2.67
CA LEU A 57 -12.30 -3.21 -2.48
C LEU A 57 -12.34 -2.49 -3.82
N ARG A 58 -13.02 -1.34 -3.88
CA ARG A 58 -12.92 -0.43 -5.02
C ARG A 58 -11.64 0.41 -4.94
N PHE A 59 -11.09 0.75 -6.10
CA PHE A 59 -10.03 1.73 -6.16
C PHE A 59 -10.58 3.12 -5.86
N MET A 60 -9.85 3.90 -5.07
CA MET A 60 -10.18 5.29 -4.78
C MET A 60 -9.62 6.24 -5.85
N PHE A 61 -8.56 5.82 -6.53
CA PHE A 61 -7.87 6.55 -7.60
C PHE A 61 -7.67 5.63 -8.80
N ASP A 62 -7.35 6.21 -9.96
CA ASP A 62 -7.05 5.49 -11.20
C ASP A 62 -5.66 4.82 -11.18
N HIS A 63 -4.83 5.14 -10.19
CA HIS A 63 -3.45 4.69 -10.07
C HIS A 63 -3.07 4.28 -8.65
N ILE A 64 -1.98 3.53 -8.57
CA ILE A 64 -1.29 3.14 -7.33
C ILE A 64 0.18 3.56 -7.47
N TYR A 65 0.79 3.96 -6.38
CA TYR A 65 2.22 4.22 -6.34
C TYR A 65 2.97 2.95 -5.93
N VAL A 66 3.93 2.59 -6.75
CA VAL A 66 4.75 1.39 -6.60
C VAL A 66 6.21 1.80 -6.57
N TRP A 67 7.01 1.17 -5.74
CA TRP A 67 8.47 1.25 -5.76
C TRP A 67 9.05 -0.14 -5.91
N GLU A 68 9.91 -0.31 -6.90
CA GLU A 68 10.82 -1.45 -6.99
C GLU A 68 12.06 -1.14 -6.19
N ILE A 69 12.46 -2.06 -5.34
CA ILE A 69 13.63 -1.92 -4.48
C ILE A 69 14.67 -2.95 -4.92
N THR A 70 15.85 -2.44 -5.29
CA THR A 70 16.97 -3.28 -5.74
C THR A 70 18.19 -3.07 -4.84
N ARG A 71 19.03 -4.10 -4.79
CA ARG A 71 20.37 -4.05 -4.18
C ARG A 71 21.31 -4.77 -5.11
N SER A 72 22.40 -4.08 -5.54
CA SER A 72 23.36 -4.61 -6.54
C SER A 72 22.62 -5.18 -7.77
N ASP A 73 21.69 -4.37 -8.34
CA ASP A 73 20.86 -4.67 -9.51
C ASP A 73 19.90 -5.87 -9.35
N THR A 74 19.84 -6.46 -8.15
CA THR A 74 18.90 -7.55 -7.85
C THR A 74 17.66 -6.99 -7.17
N LEU A 75 16.45 -7.37 -7.65
CA LEU A 75 15.18 -7.02 -7.02
C LEU A 75 15.09 -7.73 -5.67
N ILE A 76 14.98 -6.95 -4.59
CA ILE A 76 14.84 -7.47 -3.22
C ILE A 76 13.44 -7.25 -2.66
N GLY A 77 12.62 -6.44 -3.32
CA GLY A 77 11.25 -6.21 -2.88
C GLY A 77 10.49 -5.18 -3.70
N ILE A 78 9.20 -5.07 -3.37
CA ILE A 78 8.27 -4.10 -3.94
C ILE A 78 7.51 -3.43 -2.79
N ALA A 79 7.40 -2.10 -2.84
CA ALA A 79 6.56 -1.35 -1.93
C ALA A 79 5.36 -0.74 -2.67
N ILE A 80 4.20 -0.75 -2.04
CA ILE A 80 2.94 -0.23 -2.59
C ILE A 80 2.35 0.78 -1.62
N LEU A 81 2.10 1.99 -2.10
CA LEU A 81 1.31 3.00 -1.42
C LEU A 81 -0.08 3.04 -2.04
N ASP A 82 -1.08 2.75 -1.22
CA ASP A 82 -2.46 2.66 -1.65
C ASP A 82 -3.39 3.38 -0.66
N ASN A 83 -4.64 3.53 -1.06
CA ASN A 83 -5.68 4.17 -0.25
C ASN A 83 -6.89 3.26 -0.14
N VAL A 84 -7.42 3.17 1.07
CA VAL A 84 -8.71 2.51 1.34
C VAL A 84 -9.66 3.49 2.01
N LEU A 85 -10.95 3.32 1.79
CA LEU A 85 -11.94 4.10 2.51
C LEU A 85 -12.05 3.57 3.94
N GLY A 86 -11.87 4.46 4.92
CA GLY A 86 -12.24 4.22 6.31
C GLY A 86 -13.76 4.28 6.47
N LYS A 87 -14.25 4.90 7.53
CA LYS A 87 -15.69 5.16 7.68
C LYS A 87 -16.19 6.21 6.69
N SER A 88 -15.43 7.30 6.53
CA SER A 88 -15.80 8.47 5.70
C SER A 88 -14.63 9.03 4.90
N LEU A 89 -13.41 8.87 5.39
CA LEU A 89 -12.21 9.47 4.83
C LEU A 89 -11.17 8.42 4.40
N PRO A 90 -10.27 8.78 3.46
CA PRO A 90 -9.24 7.84 3.00
C PRO A 90 -8.16 7.60 4.05
N ILE A 91 -7.81 6.33 4.21
CA ILE A 91 -6.64 5.86 4.95
C ILE A 91 -5.55 5.54 3.93
N THR A 92 -4.43 6.29 3.97
CA THR A 92 -3.26 6.05 3.12
C THR A 92 -2.29 5.15 3.86
N PHE A 93 -1.90 4.03 3.25
CA PHE A 93 -1.00 3.07 3.86
C PHE A 93 0.08 2.63 2.86
N LEU A 94 1.22 2.21 3.39
CA LEU A 94 2.33 1.64 2.66
C LEU A 94 2.49 0.17 3.07
N SER A 95 2.64 -0.71 2.08
CA SER A 95 2.93 -2.13 2.26
C SER A 95 4.25 -2.46 1.56
N CYS A 96 5.21 -3.01 2.30
CA CYS A 96 6.53 -3.41 1.80
C CYS A 96 6.62 -4.93 1.75
N PHE A 97 6.97 -5.49 0.59
CA PHE A 97 7.06 -6.93 0.35
C PHE A 97 8.47 -7.32 -0.08
N ASN A 98 8.96 -8.49 0.31
CA ASN A 98 10.20 -9.05 -0.22
C ASN A 98 10.04 -9.59 -1.65
N SER A 99 11.11 -10.09 -2.24
CA SER A 99 11.12 -10.70 -3.58
C SER A 99 10.21 -11.94 -3.72
N ASP A 100 9.86 -12.60 -2.61
CA ASP A 100 8.94 -13.76 -2.60
C ASP A 100 7.48 -13.34 -2.46
N GLY A 101 7.16 -12.06 -2.54
CA GLY A 101 5.80 -11.53 -2.38
C GLY A 101 5.25 -11.63 -0.95
N LYS A 102 6.13 -11.71 0.07
CA LYS A 102 5.73 -11.74 1.49
C LYS A 102 5.88 -10.36 2.10
N LEU A 103 4.84 -9.92 2.82
CA LEU A 103 4.89 -8.65 3.55
C LEU A 103 5.98 -8.68 4.61
N ILE A 104 6.87 -7.71 4.57
CA ILE A 104 7.91 -7.49 5.58
C ILE A 104 7.56 -6.33 6.51
N ARG A 105 6.75 -5.37 6.03
CA ARG A 105 6.31 -4.22 6.84
C ARG A 105 5.09 -3.53 6.24
N ALA A 106 4.22 -3.02 7.11
CA ALA A 106 3.17 -2.09 6.74
C ALA A 106 3.20 -0.84 7.63
N HIS A 107 2.76 0.30 7.07
CA HIS A 107 2.64 1.58 7.77
C HIS A 107 1.38 2.31 7.36
N ILE A 108 0.70 2.95 8.31
CA ILE A 108 -0.29 3.97 8.00
C ILE A 108 0.46 5.29 7.78
N VAL A 109 0.49 5.74 6.54
CA VAL A 109 1.20 6.98 6.14
C VAL A 109 0.37 8.22 6.46
N LYS A 110 -0.95 8.13 6.27
CA LYS A 110 -1.89 9.20 6.66
C LYS A 110 -3.24 8.62 7.07
N TYR A 111 -3.64 8.95 8.28
CA TYR A 111 -4.96 8.67 8.84
C TYR A 111 -5.73 9.99 8.93
N ARG A 112 -7.01 9.98 8.54
CA ARG A 112 -7.80 11.23 8.43
C ARG A 112 -9.12 11.17 9.19
N GLU A 113 -9.46 10.01 9.74
CA GLU A 113 -10.66 9.82 10.56
C GLU A 113 -10.42 10.28 12.00
N ASP A 114 -11.48 10.66 12.71
CA ASP A 114 -11.41 11.07 14.11
C ASP A 114 -11.21 9.88 15.07
N TYR A 115 -11.64 8.66 14.65
CA TYR A 115 -11.61 7.44 15.44
C TYR A 115 -10.96 6.29 14.68
N GLY A 116 -10.41 5.31 15.42
CA GLY A 116 -9.85 4.08 14.83
C GLY A 116 -8.40 4.24 14.35
N TYR A 117 -7.68 5.26 14.81
CA TYR A 117 -6.26 5.48 14.51
C TYR A 117 -5.35 4.37 15.02
N GLU A 118 -5.87 3.52 15.90
CA GLU A 118 -5.17 2.35 16.47
C GLU A 118 -4.75 1.34 15.38
N VAL A 119 -5.36 1.38 14.18
CA VAL A 119 -4.90 0.60 13.01
C VAL A 119 -3.48 0.99 12.57
N GLY A 120 -2.99 2.18 12.99
CA GLY A 120 -1.60 2.61 12.80
C GLY A 120 -0.63 2.00 13.82
N ASN A 121 -1.12 1.30 14.85
CA ASN A 121 -0.27 0.70 15.87
C ASN A 121 0.63 -0.38 15.24
N LYS A 122 1.93 -0.25 15.45
CA LYS A 122 2.94 -1.17 14.93
C LYS A 122 2.68 -2.62 15.33
N ARG A 123 2.21 -2.87 16.58
CA ARG A 123 1.90 -4.22 17.05
C ARG A 123 0.78 -4.85 16.23
N TRP A 124 -0.26 -4.09 15.90
CA TRP A 124 -1.36 -4.58 15.08
C TRP A 124 -0.91 -4.82 13.64
N LEU A 125 -0.19 -3.88 13.01
CA LEU A 125 0.34 -4.02 11.65
C LEU A 125 1.34 -5.17 11.51
N ASN A 126 2.09 -5.49 12.56
CA ASN A 126 3.05 -6.61 12.54
C ASN A 126 2.37 -7.99 12.41
N GLN A 127 1.07 -8.12 12.67
CA GLN A 127 0.35 -9.39 12.47
C GLN A 127 0.28 -9.79 10.99
N PHE A 128 0.46 -8.86 10.07
CA PHE A 128 0.49 -9.13 8.63
C PHE A 128 1.87 -9.55 8.10
N ILE A 129 2.93 -9.48 8.90
CA ILE A 129 4.28 -9.88 8.47
C ILE A 129 4.29 -11.34 8.05
N GLY A 130 4.88 -11.63 6.87
CA GLY A 130 4.88 -12.94 6.25
C GLY A 130 3.65 -13.25 5.39
N PHE A 131 2.61 -12.39 5.42
CA PHE A 131 1.43 -12.57 4.57
C PHE A 131 1.77 -12.30 3.10
N GLY A 132 1.15 -13.07 2.20
CA GLY A 132 1.23 -12.92 0.75
C GLY A 132 -0.11 -13.30 0.12
N ILE A 133 -0.13 -13.51 -1.20
CA ILE A 133 -1.37 -13.72 -1.97
C ILE A 133 -2.25 -14.88 -1.46
N ASN A 134 -1.66 -15.92 -0.88
CA ASN A 134 -2.37 -17.11 -0.37
C ASN A 134 -2.72 -17.02 1.13
N SER A 135 -2.46 -15.89 1.78
CA SER A 135 -2.76 -15.72 3.20
C SER A 135 -4.23 -15.40 3.43
N ASP A 136 -4.74 -15.81 4.59
CA ASP A 136 -6.11 -15.50 5.01
C ASP A 136 -6.11 -14.19 5.82
N PHE A 137 -6.64 -13.15 5.22
CA PHE A 137 -6.76 -11.80 5.81
C PHE A 137 -8.03 -11.60 6.65
N THR A 138 -8.64 -12.68 7.13
CA THR A 138 -9.88 -12.61 7.91
C THR A 138 -9.62 -12.10 9.32
N ILE A 139 -10.26 -11.00 9.67
CA ILE A 139 -10.22 -10.43 11.02
C ILE A 139 -10.99 -11.33 11.99
N GLY A 140 -10.43 -11.52 13.18
CA GLY A 140 -10.95 -12.40 14.22
C GLY A 140 -10.54 -13.87 14.07
N LYS A 141 -9.74 -14.19 13.02
CA LYS A 141 -9.17 -15.52 12.79
C LYS A 141 -7.65 -15.48 12.89
N ASN A 142 -6.98 -14.83 11.94
CA ASN A 142 -5.53 -14.72 11.90
C ASN A 142 -5.04 -13.31 12.26
N ILE A 143 -5.93 -12.36 12.36
CA ILE A 143 -5.65 -10.96 12.64
C ILE A 143 -6.63 -10.50 13.71
N ASP A 144 -6.12 -9.96 14.80
CA ASP A 144 -6.94 -9.41 15.87
C ASP A 144 -7.74 -8.20 15.38
N GLY A 145 -8.98 -8.11 15.85
CA GLY A 145 -9.77 -6.89 15.72
C GLY A 145 -9.30 -5.80 16.69
N ILE A 146 -9.76 -4.58 16.44
CA ILE A 146 -9.59 -3.45 17.36
C ILE A 146 -10.98 -2.94 17.72
N SER A 147 -11.29 -2.91 19.03
CA SER A 147 -12.57 -2.39 19.52
C SER A 147 -12.74 -0.93 19.10
N GLY A 148 -13.89 -0.57 18.56
CA GLY A 148 -14.18 0.78 18.07
C GLY A 148 -13.59 1.12 16.69
N ALA A 149 -12.75 0.24 16.09
CA ALA A 149 -12.09 0.48 14.80
C ALA A 149 -12.45 -0.54 13.70
N THR A 150 -13.58 -1.24 13.81
CA THR A 150 -13.96 -2.37 12.95
C THR A 150 -13.91 -2.02 11.44
N ILE A 151 -14.38 -0.84 11.04
CA ILE A 151 -14.37 -0.41 9.63
C ILE A 151 -12.93 -0.23 9.15
N SER A 152 -12.11 0.53 9.88
CA SER A 152 -10.71 0.81 9.53
C SER A 152 -9.87 -0.46 9.48
N VAL A 153 -10.04 -1.37 10.47
CA VAL A 153 -9.38 -2.69 10.52
C VAL A 153 -9.69 -3.51 9.27
N ASN A 154 -10.97 -3.66 8.91
CA ASN A 154 -11.36 -4.42 7.71
C ASN A 154 -10.87 -3.75 6.42
N SER A 155 -10.91 -2.43 6.34
CA SER A 155 -10.46 -1.68 5.16
C SER A 155 -8.96 -1.83 4.95
N VAL A 156 -8.16 -1.65 6.00
CA VAL A 156 -6.69 -1.80 5.92
C VAL A 156 -6.29 -3.24 5.63
N ALA A 157 -6.90 -4.25 6.28
CA ALA A 157 -6.61 -5.65 6.00
C ALA A 157 -6.87 -6.03 4.53
N ARG A 158 -8.01 -5.61 3.97
CA ARG A 158 -8.33 -5.81 2.55
C ARG A 158 -7.39 -5.02 1.63
N GLY A 159 -6.95 -3.84 2.05
CA GLY A 159 -5.98 -3.03 1.32
C GLY A 159 -4.62 -3.74 1.22
N ILE A 160 -4.12 -4.29 2.33
CA ILE A 160 -2.87 -5.07 2.34
C ILE A 160 -3.02 -6.34 1.49
N ASN A 161 -4.18 -7.02 1.54
CA ASN A 161 -4.48 -8.14 0.65
C ASN A 161 -4.42 -7.73 -0.84
N ARG A 162 -5.04 -6.60 -1.21
CA ARG A 162 -4.95 -6.06 -2.57
C ARG A 162 -3.50 -5.79 -2.98
N SER A 163 -2.71 -5.20 -2.09
CA SER A 163 -1.29 -4.98 -2.32
C SER A 163 -0.54 -6.29 -2.58
N ALA A 164 -0.82 -7.37 -1.82
CA ALA A 164 -0.22 -8.69 -2.05
C ALA A 164 -0.57 -9.28 -3.42
N ILE A 165 -1.82 -9.11 -3.89
CA ILE A 165 -2.26 -9.54 -5.22
C ILE A 165 -1.52 -8.76 -6.31
N ILE A 166 -1.34 -7.45 -6.13
CA ILE A 166 -0.62 -6.59 -7.09
C ILE A 166 0.85 -6.99 -7.15
N VAL A 167 1.49 -7.19 -6.00
CA VAL A 167 2.91 -7.61 -5.94
C VAL A 167 3.13 -8.93 -6.66
N GLU A 168 2.29 -9.92 -6.42
CA GLU A 168 2.35 -11.20 -7.13
C GLU A 168 2.27 -11.02 -8.64
N TYR A 169 1.34 -10.18 -9.11
CA TYR A 169 1.24 -9.87 -10.53
C TYR A 169 2.49 -9.21 -11.09
N LEU A 170 3.06 -8.22 -10.38
CA LEU A 170 4.25 -7.51 -10.82
C LEU A 170 5.47 -8.42 -10.86
N LEU A 171 5.67 -9.27 -9.85
CA LEU A 171 6.75 -10.26 -9.81
C LEU A 171 6.65 -11.25 -10.99
N THR A 172 5.46 -11.82 -11.23
CA THR A 172 5.22 -12.76 -12.33
C THR A 172 5.50 -12.12 -13.70
N LYS A 173 5.17 -10.83 -13.90
CA LYS A 173 5.44 -10.12 -15.15
C LYS A 173 6.92 -9.84 -15.36
N LYS A 174 7.64 -9.53 -14.31
CA LYS A 174 9.09 -9.28 -14.37
C LYS A 174 9.84 -10.55 -14.76
N ASP A 175 9.47 -11.69 -14.18
CA ASP A 175 10.04 -13.00 -14.53
C ASP A 175 9.78 -13.37 -16.00
N ALA A 176 8.66 -12.91 -16.57
CA ALA A 176 8.31 -13.11 -17.99
C ALA A 176 8.99 -12.12 -18.95
N GLY A 177 9.83 -11.18 -18.46
CA GLY A 177 10.52 -10.19 -19.28
C GLY A 177 9.61 -9.17 -19.98
N SER A 178 8.39 -8.96 -19.48
CA SER A 178 7.36 -8.11 -20.09
C SER A 178 7.05 -6.90 -19.21
N TYR A 179 7.62 -5.74 -19.56
CA TYR A 179 7.11 -4.42 -19.22
C TYR A 179 6.76 -3.66 -20.48
#